data_261e1150e3eda6ed98ad90171bdd16bc
#
_entry.id   261e1150e3eda6ed98ad90171bdd16bc
#
_cell.length_a   1.000
_cell.length_b   1.000
_cell.length_c   1.000
_cell.angle_alpha   90.00
_cell.angle_beta   90.00
_cell.angle_gamma   90.00
#
_symmetry.space_group_name_H-M   'P 1'
#
loop_
_entity.id
_entity.type
_entity.pdbx_description
1 polymer ?
#
loop_
_entity_poly.entity_id
_entity_poly.type
_entity_poly.pdbx_seq_one_letter_code
_entity_poly.pdbx_strand_id
1 'polypeptide(L)'
;MKALKFYATWCEPCKALSKIIEGAKDKITISIEDIDIEQNMELAQKYGIRGVPALVIVDEDGTEIKRQSGMLMEDKLLEFLK
;
A
#
# COMPACT_ATOMS: atom_id res chain seq x y z
N MET A 1 -12.97 -2.37 -5.37
CA MET A 1 -12.09 -1.97 -4.25
C MET A 1 -10.69 -2.49 -4.47
N LYS A 2 -9.69 -1.67 -4.23
CA LYS A 2 -8.29 -2.08 -4.36
C LYS A 2 -7.43 -1.35 -3.34
N ALA A 3 -6.22 -1.88 -3.13
CA ALA A 3 -5.24 -1.26 -2.25
C ALA A 3 -4.15 -0.61 -3.11
N LEU A 4 -3.83 0.64 -2.79
CA LEU A 4 -2.71 1.35 -3.42
C LEU A 4 -1.54 1.25 -2.45
N LYS A 5 -0.43 0.69 -2.93
CA LYS A 5 0.78 0.58 -2.11
C LYS A 5 1.79 1.61 -2.60
N PHE A 6 1.91 2.69 -1.82
CA PHE A 6 2.85 3.76 -2.15
C PHE A 6 4.23 3.39 -1.62
N TYR A 7 5.24 3.51 -2.45
CA TYR A 7 6.59 3.13 -2.11
C TYR A 7 7.62 4.04 -2.79
N ALA A 8 8.87 3.91 -2.40
CA ALA A 8 9.99 4.53 -3.07
C ALA A 8 11.09 3.48 -3.25
N THR A 9 11.89 3.64 -4.30
CA THR A 9 12.93 2.65 -4.61
C THR A 9 14.04 2.60 -3.56
N TRP A 10 14.24 3.70 -2.83
CA TRP A 10 15.26 3.79 -1.78
C TRP A 10 14.74 3.39 -0.40
N CYS A 11 13.50 2.99 -0.29
CA CYS A 11 12.84 2.75 0.99
C CYS A 11 12.99 1.28 1.40
N GLU A 12 13.82 1.01 2.40
CA GLU A 12 14.02 -0.36 2.90
C GLU A 12 12.77 -0.97 3.54
N PRO A 13 12.01 -0.23 4.38
CA PRO A 13 10.75 -0.79 4.89
C PRO A 13 9.75 -1.13 3.78
N CYS A 14 9.79 -0.39 2.66
CA CYS A 14 8.92 -0.71 1.51
C CYS A 14 9.27 -2.06 0.92
N LYS A 15 10.57 -2.35 0.82
CA LYS A 15 11.06 -3.63 0.31
C LYS A 15 10.64 -4.77 1.23
N ALA A 16 10.75 -4.55 2.54
CA ALA A 16 10.33 -5.56 3.52
C ALA A 16 8.83 -5.82 3.43
N LEU A 17 8.02 -4.77 3.28
CA LEU A 17 6.58 -4.93 3.12
C LEU A 17 6.25 -5.70 1.85
N SER A 18 6.95 -5.41 0.75
CA SER A 18 6.74 -6.13 -0.51
C SER A 18 7.00 -7.62 -0.35
N LYS A 19 8.01 -8.00 0.40
CA LYS A 19 8.29 -9.43 0.66
C LYS A 19 7.20 -10.07 1.48
N ILE A 20 6.67 -9.37 2.47
CA ILE A 20 5.58 -9.87 3.30
C ILE A 20 4.32 -10.07 2.46
N ILE A 21 4.02 -9.11 1.58
CA ILE A 21 2.87 -9.21 0.68
C ILE A 21 3.04 -10.41 -0.25
N GLU A 22 4.21 -10.58 -0.83
CA GLU A 22 4.49 -11.70 -1.72
C GLU A 22 4.32 -13.03 -1.01
N GLY A 23 4.80 -13.13 0.22
CA GLY A 23 4.67 -14.35 1.01
C GLY A 23 3.25 -14.67 1.44
N ALA A 24 2.38 -13.67 1.47
CA ALA A 24 0.99 -13.83 1.90
C ALA A 24 0.01 -13.73 0.74
N LYS A 25 0.48 -13.70 -0.49
CA LYS A 25 -0.38 -13.41 -1.65
C LYS A 25 -1.55 -14.36 -1.80
N ASP A 26 -1.39 -15.62 -1.41
CA ASP A 26 -2.46 -16.60 -1.49
C ASP A 26 -3.60 -16.31 -0.51
N LYS A 27 -3.35 -15.50 0.49
CA LYS A 27 -4.33 -15.14 1.52
C LYS A 27 -4.95 -13.76 1.25
N ILE A 28 -4.43 -13.04 0.27
CA ILE A 28 -4.89 -11.69 -0.07
C ILE A 28 -5.89 -11.78 -1.20
N THR A 29 -7.09 -11.25 -0.96
CA THR A 29 -8.18 -11.32 -1.94
C THR A 29 -8.43 -9.99 -2.65
N ILE A 30 -7.79 -8.92 -2.20
CA ILE A 30 -7.92 -7.59 -2.79
C ILE A 30 -6.73 -7.34 -3.73
N SER A 31 -6.96 -6.65 -4.84
CA SER A 31 -5.88 -6.26 -5.74
C SER A 31 -5.00 -5.21 -5.09
N ILE A 32 -3.69 -5.35 -5.27
CA ILE A 32 -2.73 -4.36 -4.76
C ILE A 32 -1.99 -3.77 -5.95
N GLU A 33 -2.03 -2.45 -6.04
CA GLU A 33 -1.33 -1.72 -7.10
C GLU A 33 -0.13 -1.00 -6.47
N ASP A 34 1.07 -1.25 -7.00
CA ASP A 34 2.29 -0.59 -6.53
C ASP A 34 2.41 0.77 -7.19
N ILE A 35 2.62 1.81 -6.39
CA ILE A 35 2.74 3.17 -6.88
C ILE A 35 4.04 3.79 -6.35
N ASP A 36 4.96 4.05 -7.27
CA ASP A 36 6.22 4.72 -6.96
C ASP A 36 5.93 6.22 -6.80
N ILE A 37 6.17 6.75 -5.61
CA ILE A 37 5.84 8.15 -5.32
C ILE A 37 6.65 9.15 -6.15
N GLU A 38 7.82 8.73 -6.62
CA GLU A 38 8.66 9.61 -7.44
C GLU A 38 8.21 9.65 -8.90
N GLN A 39 7.54 8.60 -9.34
CA GLN A 39 6.97 8.54 -10.69
C GLN A 39 5.51 8.99 -10.74
N ASN A 40 4.86 9.12 -9.59
CA ASN A 40 3.44 9.45 -9.49
C ASN A 40 3.20 10.49 -8.41
N MET A 41 3.91 11.60 -8.50
CA MET A 41 3.86 12.65 -7.48
C MET A 41 2.47 13.25 -7.31
N GLU A 42 1.73 13.40 -8.40
CA GLU A 42 0.37 13.95 -8.32
C GLU A 42 -0.55 13.03 -7.52
N LEU A 43 -0.42 11.73 -7.74
CA LEU A 43 -1.25 10.76 -7.03
C LEU A 43 -0.90 10.72 -5.55
N ALA A 44 0.40 10.77 -5.24
CA ALA A 44 0.85 10.82 -3.85
C ALA A 44 0.32 12.07 -3.15
N GLN A 45 0.29 13.21 -3.83
CA GLN A 45 -0.26 14.43 -3.28
C GLN A 45 -1.77 14.35 -3.10
N LYS A 46 -2.46 13.73 -4.06
CA LYS A 46 -3.91 13.56 -3.98
C LYS A 46 -4.31 12.83 -2.71
N TYR A 47 -3.57 11.79 -2.34
CA TYR A 47 -3.87 11.01 -1.14
C TYR A 47 -3.12 11.49 0.09
N GLY A 48 -2.37 12.58 -0.02
CA GLY A 48 -1.65 13.15 1.12
C GLY A 48 -0.60 12.23 1.70
N ILE A 49 0.12 11.50 0.84
CA ILE A 49 1.15 10.56 1.27
C ILE A 49 2.37 11.33 1.76
N ARG A 50 2.71 11.17 3.03
CA ARG A 50 3.85 11.87 3.64
C ARG A 50 5.02 10.98 3.94
N GLY A 51 4.81 9.69 3.93
CA GLY A 51 5.87 8.72 4.19
C GLY A 51 5.55 7.41 3.53
N VAL A 52 6.56 6.59 3.34
CA VAL A 52 6.42 5.28 2.70
C VAL A 52 7.02 4.21 3.61
N PRO A 53 6.50 2.98 3.56
CA PRO A 53 5.37 2.55 2.73
C PRO A 53 4.04 3.06 3.28
N ALA A 54 3.05 3.17 2.41
CA ALA A 54 1.70 3.53 2.82
C ALA A 54 0.72 2.72 2.00
N LEU A 55 -0.28 2.16 2.67
CA LEU A 55 -1.35 1.40 2.04
C LEU A 55 -2.63 2.20 2.14
N VAL A 56 -3.30 2.42 1.03
CA VAL A 56 -4.56 3.15 0.97
C VAL A 56 -5.57 2.28 0.25
N ILE A 57 -6.65 1.91 0.92
CA ILE A 57 -7.73 1.16 0.27
C ILE A 57 -8.72 2.16 -0.30
N VAL A 58 -9.01 2.02 -1.58
CA VAL A 58 -9.92 2.93 -2.29
C VAL A 58 -11.05 2.13 -2.90
N ASP A 59 -12.19 2.81 -3.08
CA ASP A 59 -13.33 2.22 -3.77
C ASP A 59 -13.17 2.38 -5.28
N GLU A 60 -14.21 2.04 -6.03
CA GLU A 60 -14.17 2.07 -7.49
C GLU A 60 -14.02 3.48 -8.06
N ASP A 61 -14.41 4.48 -7.29
CA ASP A 61 -14.27 5.88 -7.68
C ASP A 61 -12.92 6.48 -7.30
N GLY A 62 -12.07 5.70 -6.62
CA GLY A 62 -10.80 6.18 -6.13
C GLY A 62 -10.90 6.92 -4.80
N THR A 63 -12.05 6.84 -4.13
CA THR A 63 -12.24 7.47 -2.83
C THR A 63 -11.61 6.62 -1.75
N GLU A 64 -10.81 7.24 -0.90
CA GLU A 64 -10.14 6.54 0.20
C GLU A 64 -11.14 6.01 1.21
N ILE A 65 -11.02 4.72 1.53
CA ILE A 65 -11.85 4.07 2.56
C ILE A 65 -11.09 4.02 3.88
N LYS A 66 -9.83 3.60 3.83
CA LYS A 66 -8.96 3.55 5.01
C LYS A 66 -7.50 3.50 4.56
N ARG A 67 -6.59 3.81 5.48
CA ARG A 67 -5.17 3.77 5.20
C ARG A 67 -4.38 3.25 6.37
N GLN A 68 -3.19 2.78 6.08
CA GLN A 68 -2.22 2.37 7.08
C GLN A 68 -0.84 2.81 6.60
N SER A 69 -0.12 3.55 7.43
CA SER A 69 1.23 4.00 7.12
C SER A 69 2.24 3.12 7.83
N GLY A 70 3.40 2.94 7.20
CA GLY A 70 4.48 2.18 7.78
C GLY A 70 4.40 0.70 7.49
N MET A 71 5.41 -0.02 7.97
CA MET A 71 5.50 -1.44 7.75
C MET A 71 4.50 -2.22 8.58
N LEU A 72 3.92 -3.27 8.00
CA LEU A 72 3.00 -4.19 8.69
C LEU A 72 3.53 -5.60 8.57
N MET A 73 3.48 -6.35 9.67
CA MET A 73 3.74 -7.79 9.62
C MET A 73 2.52 -8.49 9.03
N GLU A 74 2.69 -9.75 8.65
CA GLU A 74 1.67 -10.48 7.90
C GLU A 74 0.28 -10.46 8.55
N ASP A 75 0.20 -10.72 9.84
CA ASP A 75 -1.10 -10.80 10.53
C ASP A 75 -1.85 -9.46 10.51
N LYS A 76 -1.13 -8.37 10.75
CA LYS A 76 -1.74 -7.03 10.71
C LYS A 76 -2.07 -6.60 9.28
N LEU A 77 -1.21 -6.99 8.34
CA LEU A 77 -1.48 -6.72 6.93
C LEU A 77 -2.76 -7.39 6.47
N LEU A 78 -2.93 -8.67 6.78
CA LEU A 78 -4.12 -9.40 6.38
C LEU A 78 -5.38 -8.85 7.04
N GLU A 79 -5.27 -8.45 8.30
CA GLU A 79 -6.39 -7.81 9.00
C GLU A 79 -6.78 -6.49 8.32
N PHE A 80 -5.78 -5.69 7.94
CA PHE A 80 -6.04 -4.41 7.27
C PHE A 80 -6.69 -4.60 5.90
N LEU A 81 -6.29 -5.64 5.17
CA LEU A 81 -6.77 -5.88 3.81
C LEU A 81 -8.12 -6.61 3.72
N LYS A 82 -8.72 -6.92 4.85
CA LYS A 82 -10.04 -7.56 4.86
C LYS A 82 -11.13 -6.63 4.35
#